data_98d5e3faf961067fd234815c4a1ee301
#
_entry.id   98d5e3faf961067fd234815c4a1ee301
#
_cell.length_a   1.000
_cell.length_b   1.000
_cell.length_c   1.000
_cell.angle_alpha   90.00
_cell.angle_beta   90.00
_cell.angle_gamma   90.00
#
_symmetry.space_group_name_H-M   'P 1'
#
loop_
_entity.id
_entity.type
_entity.pdbx_description
1 polymer ?
#
loop_
_entity_poly.entity_id
_entity_poly.type
_entity_poly.pdbx_seq_one_letter_code
_entity_poly.pdbx_strand_id
1 'polypeptide(L)'
;MWGTEDWTVSAVPGSESEVANGPWEGMKLPELVSKYPVEILGRKVAEAYGNQLPLLTKIIDAQKDLSIQVHPNDEMAQREHGKSGKSEMWYILQADQGAHLYAGFKQAISPYEYQNRVEDGSITEVLADHQVQAGDVFYLPAGRVHAICGGIRLAEVQQSSDVTYRIFDYNRPAWMESPASSIPS
;
A
#
# COMPACT_ATOMS: atom_id res chain seq x y z
N MET A 1 15.41 -8.56 -8.75
CA MET A 1 14.75 -7.93 -7.57
C MET A 1 13.98 -6.73 -8.09
N TRP A 2 12.71 -6.57 -7.70
CA TRP A 2 11.84 -5.48 -8.20
C TRP A 2 12.03 -4.19 -7.42
N GLY A 3 12.49 -4.31 -6.19
CA GLY A 3 12.72 -3.24 -5.24
C GLY A 3 12.82 -3.80 -3.83
N THR A 4 12.77 -2.92 -2.85
CA THR A 4 12.73 -3.24 -1.43
C THR A 4 11.58 -2.52 -0.76
N GLU A 5 11.01 -3.14 0.27
CA GLU A 5 9.96 -2.60 1.10
C GLU A 5 10.35 -2.78 2.57
N ASP A 6 10.44 -1.68 3.30
CA ASP A 6 10.75 -1.66 4.73
C ASP A 6 9.53 -1.14 5.50
N TRP A 7 8.96 -1.97 6.38
CA TRP A 7 7.81 -1.62 7.23
C TRP A 7 8.31 -0.93 8.49
N THR A 8 8.51 0.37 8.39
CA THR A 8 9.17 1.18 9.43
C THR A 8 8.34 1.35 10.69
N VAL A 9 6.99 1.42 10.56
CA VAL A 9 6.06 1.48 11.70
C VAL A 9 4.92 0.51 11.42
N SER A 10 4.97 -0.67 12.02
CA SER A 10 4.02 -1.76 11.78
C SER A 10 3.54 -2.42 13.07
N ALA A 11 2.24 -2.63 13.17
CA ALA A 11 1.60 -3.49 14.17
C ALA A 11 0.97 -4.75 13.52
N VAL A 12 1.27 -5.03 12.26
CA VAL A 12 0.74 -6.18 11.52
C VAL A 12 1.36 -7.47 12.05
N PRO A 13 0.57 -8.50 12.42
CA PRO A 13 1.08 -9.76 12.94
C PRO A 13 2.11 -10.42 12.01
N GLY A 14 3.25 -10.79 12.57
CA GLY A 14 4.39 -11.36 11.85
C GLY A 14 5.34 -10.34 11.22
N SER A 15 5.00 -9.04 11.27
CA SER A 15 5.82 -7.93 10.77
C SER A 15 5.78 -6.74 11.72
N GLU A 16 5.68 -7.02 13.03
CA GLU A 16 5.61 -5.98 14.05
C GLU A 16 6.97 -5.28 14.21
N SER A 17 6.94 -3.95 14.25
CA SER A 17 8.10 -3.16 14.62
C SER A 17 8.47 -3.34 16.08
N GLU A 18 9.75 -3.24 16.40
CA GLU A 18 10.29 -3.26 17.76
C GLU A 18 10.82 -1.88 18.15
N VAL A 19 10.70 -1.55 19.43
CA VAL A 19 11.30 -0.34 20.00
C VAL A 19 12.82 -0.47 19.97
N ALA A 20 13.51 0.46 19.30
CA ALA A 20 14.94 0.38 19.05
C ALA A 20 15.81 0.86 20.23
N ASN A 21 15.26 1.64 21.16
CA ASN A 21 16.03 2.19 22.29
C ASN A 21 15.11 2.70 23.43
N GLY A 22 15.70 3.02 24.57
CA GLY A 22 15.00 3.58 25.73
C GLY A 22 14.41 2.51 26.66
N PRO A 23 13.50 2.92 27.60
CA PRO A 23 13.02 2.03 28.66
C PRO A 23 12.16 0.85 28.16
N TRP A 24 11.74 0.84 26.93
CA TRP A 24 10.94 -0.22 26.30
C TRP A 24 11.65 -0.92 25.14
N GLU A 25 12.97 -0.79 25.03
CA GLU A 25 13.79 -1.44 23.99
C GLU A 25 13.45 -2.93 23.88
N GLY A 26 13.26 -3.39 22.63
CA GLY A 26 12.86 -4.77 22.31
C GLY A 26 11.37 -5.08 22.46
N MET A 27 10.56 -4.15 23.00
CA MET A 27 9.11 -4.33 23.08
C MET A 27 8.49 -4.21 21.68
N LYS A 28 7.58 -5.11 21.34
CA LYS A 28 6.80 -5.04 20.10
C LYS A 28 5.84 -3.84 20.13
N LEU A 29 5.70 -3.16 19.00
CA LEU A 29 4.85 -1.98 18.88
C LEU A 29 3.37 -2.23 19.28
N PRO A 30 2.73 -3.36 18.90
CA PRO A 30 1.36 -3.66 19.37
C PRO A 30 1.24 -3.79 20.89
N GLU A 31 2.26 -4.36 21.53
CA GLU A 31 2.31 -4.49 22.99
C GLU A 31 2.44 -3.11 23.66
N LEU A 32 3.31 -2.25 23.14
CA LEU A 32 3.49 -0.89 23.62
C LEU A 32 2.22 -0.07 23.46
N VAL A 33 1.57 -0.13 22.30
CA VAL A 33 0.29 0.55 22.03
C VAL A 33 -0.81 0.03 22.95
N SER A 34 -0.89 -1.28 23.18
CA SER A 34 -1.87 -1.87 24.08
C SER A 34 -1.70 -1.42 25.53
N LYS A 35 -0.46 -1.20 25.94
CA LYS A 35 -0.12 -0.79 27.31
C LYS A 35 -0.30 0.71 27.54
N TYR A 36 -0.05 1.53 26.53
CA TYR A 36 -0.07 2.99 26.60
C TYR A 36 -0.84 3.62 25.42
N PRO A 37 -2.13 3.24 25.19
CA PRO A 37 -2.84 3.64 23.99
C PRO A 37 -3.00 5.16 23.86
N VAL A 38 -3.33 5.84 24.94
CA VAL A 38 -3.56 7.29 24.91
C VAL A 38 -2.26 8.07 24.72
N GLU A 39 -1.18 7.60 25.34
CA GLU A 39 0.14 8.23 25.26
C GLU A 39 0.76 8.08 23.86
N ILE A 40 0.53 6.95 23.20
CA ILE A 40 1.08 6.64 21.87
C ILE A 40 0.17 7.16 20.75
N LEU A 41 -1.13 6.86 20.82
CA LEU A 41 -2.08 7.17 19.75
C LEU A 41 -2.74 8.54 19.92
N GLY A 42 -2.73 9.07 21.13
CA GLY A 42 -3.56 10.21 21.50
C GLY A 42 -5.01 9.80 21.79
N ARG A 43 -5.71 10.61 22.59
CA ARG A 43 -7.05 10.30 23.10
C ARG A 43 -8.06 9.98 21.99
N LYS A 44 -8.13 10.81 20.95
CA LYS A 44 -9.12 10.65 19.86
C LYS A 44 -8.95 9.35 19.09
N VAL A 45 -7.71 8.97 18.81
CA VAL A 45 -7.42 7.73 18.06
C VAL A 45 -7.65 6.52 18.97
N ALA A 46 -7.24 6.57 20.24
CA ALA A 46 -7.50 5.52 21.21
C ALA A 46 -9.01 5.29 21.46
N GLU A 47 -9.83 6.35 21.49
CA GLU A 47 -11.29 6.23 21.57
C GLU A 47 -11.91 5.58 20.32
N ALA A 48 -11.38 5.86 19.13
CA ALA A 48 -11.90 5.35 17.86
C ALA A 48 -11.44 3.93 17.55
N TYR A 49 -10.18 3.59 17.86
CA TYR A 49 -9.53 2.34 17.46
C TYR A 49 -9.12 1.46 18.66
N GLY A 50 -9.43 1.88 19.89
CA GLY A 50 -9.03 1.18 21.10
C GLY A 50 -7.51 1.19 21.28
N ASN A 51 -6.95 0.00 21.47
CA ASN A 51 -5.50 -0.19 21.63
C ASN A 51 -4.81 -0.73 20.35
N GLN A 52 -5.38 -0.41 19.18
CA GLN A 52 -4.84 -0.84 17.90
C GLN A 52 -4.25 0.35 17.14
N LEU A 53 -3.05 0.18 16.60
CA LEU A 53 -2.46 1.16 15.67
C LEU A 53 -3.19 1.08 14.32
N PRO A 54 -3.89 2.16 13.90
CA PRO A 54 -4.71 2.10 12.68
C PRO A 54 -3.91 2.33 11.40
N LEU A 55 -2.61 2.61 11.50
CA LEU A 55 -1.73 2.94 10.38
C LEU A 55 -0.54 1.98 10.29
N LEU A 56 -0.07 1.81 9.06
CA LEU A 56 1.17 1.15 8.70
C LEU A 56 1.99 2.14 7.86
N THR A 57 3.26 2.30 8.19
CA THR A 57 4.19 3.16 7.44
C THR A 57 5.31 2.33 6.85
N LYS A 58 5.62 2.57 5.58
CA LYS A 58 6.65 1.86 4.84
C LYS A 58 7.57 2.83 4.10
N ILE A 59 8.79 2.39 3.85
CA ILE A 59 9.66 2.97 2.83
C ILE A 59 9.74 1.96 1.69
N ILE A 60 9.38 2.39 0.50
CA ILE A 60 9.42 1.58 -0.72
C ILE A 60 10.48 2.16 -1.66
N ASP A 61 11.37 1.30 -2.14
CA ASP A 61 12.36 1.62 -3.16
C ASP A 61 12.09 0.74 -4.38
N ALA A 62 11.44 1.30 -5.40
CA ALA A 62 11.05 0.59 -6.61
C ALA A 62 12.17 0.66 -7.65
N GLN A 63 12.87 -0.44 -7.85
CA GLN A 63 13.91 -0.57 -8.89
C GLN A 63 13.31 -0.87 -10.27
N LYS A 64 12.12 -1.44 -10.32
CA LYS A 64 11.32 -1.74 -11.51
C LYS A 64 9.86 -1.48 -11.20
N ASP A 65 9.04 -1.48 -12.24
CA ASP A 65 7.60 -1.31 -12.10
C ASP A 65 7.01 -2.39 -11.21
N LEU A 66 6.31 -1.96 -10.16
CA LEU A 66 5.55 -2.84 -9.29
C LEU A 66 4.21 -3.16 -9.95
N SER A 67 3.54 -4.22 -9.47
CA SER A 67 2.27 -4.66 -10.03
C SER A 67 1.20 -3.55 -9.98
N ILE A 68 0.35 -3.53 -11.00
CA ILE A 68 -0.87 -2.72 -10.98
C ILE A 68 -1.86 -3.39 -10.04
N GLN A 69 -2.37 -2.61 -9.07
CA GLN A 69 -3.17 -3.13 -7.97
C GLN A 69 -4.28 -2.17 -7.54
N VAL A 70 -5.22 -2.71 -6.78
CA VAL A 70 -6.29 -1.96 -6.13
C VAL A 70 -6.53 -2.53 -4.74
N HIS A 71 -6.99 -1.70 -3.82
CA HIS A 71 -7.31 -2.11 -2.46
C HIS A 71 -8.78 -1.95 -2.15
N PRO A 72 -9.38 -2.85 -1.34
CA PRO A 72 -10.78 -2.75 -0.94
C PRO A 72 -11.00 -1.61 0.07
N ASN A 73 -12.22 -1.10 0.13
CA ASN A 73 -12.67 -0.25 1.23
C ASN A 73 -12.94 -1.10 2.50
N ASP A 74 -13.23 -0.42 3.62
CA ASP A 74 -13.45 -1.10 4.91
C ASP A 74 -14.62 -2.11 4.84
N GLU A 75 -15.73 -1.77 4.16
CA GLU A 75 -16.88 -2.64 4.05
C GLU A 75 -16.55 -3.94 3.31
N MET A 76 -15.90 -3.84 2.16
CA MET A 76 -15.48 -5.01 1.35
C MET A 76 -14.42 -5.83 2.09
N ALA A 77 -13.40 -5.17 2.64
CA ALA A 77 -12.32 -5.84 3.36
C ALA A 77 -12.85 -6.60 4.60
N GLN A 78 -13.79 -6.00 5.33
CA GLN A 78 -14.41 -6.65 6.48
C GLN A 78 -15.25 -7.86 6.06
N ARG A 79 -16.06 -7.72 5.00
CA ARG A 79 -16.92 -8.79 4.51
C ARG A 79 -16.13 -9.99 3.96
N GLU A 80 -15.05 -9.73 3.23
CA GLU A 80 -14.35 -10.77 2.48
C GLU A 80 -13.12 -11.33 3.23
N HIS A 81 -12.51 -10.53 4.10
CA HIS A 81 -11.25 -10.87 4.74
C HIS A 81 -11.25 -10.71 6.27
N GLY A 82 -12.30 -10.10 6.86
CA GLY A 82 -12.31 -9.76 8.28
C GLY A 82 -11.23 -8.73 8.67
N LYS A 83 -10.82 -7.88 7.71
CA LYS A 83 -9.74 -6.89 7.87
C LYS A 83 -10.24 -5.47 7.56
N SER A 84 -9.42 -4.49 7.86
CA SER A 84 -9.64 -3.10 7.44
C SER A 84 -9.40 -2.94 5.94
N GLY A 85 -10.02 -1.93 5.34
CA GLY A 85 -9.69 -1.47 4.01
C GLY A 85 -8.27 -0.92 3.93
N LYS A 86 -7.87 -0.47 2.74
CA LYS A 86 -6.52 0.06 2.53
C LYS A 86 -6.56 1.31 1.65
N SER A 87 -6.86 2.44 2.29
CA SER A 87 -6.52 3.76 1.72
C SER A 87 -5.09 4.09 2.08
N GLU A 88 -4.38 4.75 1.20
CA GLU A 88 -2.97 5.07 1.39
C GLU A 88 -2.60 6.45 0.86
N MET A 89 -1.46 6.94 1.31
CA MET A 89 -0.84 8.17 0.86
C MET A 89 0.63 7.90 0.59
N TRP A 90 1.13 8.40 -0.54
CA TRP A 90 2.53 8.35 -0.91
C TRP A 90 3.16 9.74 -0.83
N TYR A 91 4.34 9.81 -0.24
CA TYR A 91 5.21 10.96 -0.28
C TYR A 91 6.50 10.58 -1.02
N ILE A 92 6.77 11.24 -2.14
CA ILE A 92 7.94 10.94 -2.97
C ILE A 92 9.20 11.48 -2.30
N LEU A 93 10.08 10.59 -1.87
CA LEU A 93 11.37 10.92 -1.25
C LEU A 93 12.43 11.21 -2.30
N GLN A 94 12.45 10.42 -3.37
CA GLN A 94 13.37 10.52 -4.48
C GLN A 94 12.73 9.95 -5.74
N ALA A 95 13.02 10.56 -6.88
CA ALA A 95 12.63 10.06 -8.19
C ALA A 95 13.77 10.27 -9.19
N ASP A 96 14.02 9.26 -10.01
CA ASP A 96 14.96 9.36 -11.13
C ASP A 96 14.36 10.27 -12.23
N GLN A 97 15.20 10.77 -13.12
CA GLN A 97 14.71 11.58 -14.23
C GLN A 97 13.73 10.81 -15.12
N GLY A 98 12.52 11.33 -15.24
CA GLY A 98 11.45 10.73 -16.03
C GLY A 98 10.71 9.60 -15.29
N ALA A 99 10.98 9.37 -14.00
CA ALA A 99 10.22 8.41 -13.20
C ALA A 99 8.75 8.82 -13.12
N HIS A 100 7.88 7.83 -13.10
CA HIS A 100 6.44 8.04 -13.13
C HIS A 100 5.70 6.97 -12.33
N LEU A 101 4.42 7.21 -12.05
CA LEU A 101 3.53 6.27 -11.40
C LEU A 101 2.13 6.32 -12.02
N TYR A 102 1.36 5.29 -11.80
CA TYR A 102 -0.05 5.25 -12.18
C TYR A 102 -0.95 5.51 -10.99
N ALA A 103 -1.93 6.41 -11.13
CA ALA A 103 -2.93 6.69 -10.10
C ALA A 103 -4.30 7.00 -10.71
N GLY A 104 -5.16 5.97 -10.81
CA GLY A 104 -6.49 6.02 -11.42
C GLY A 104 -6.47 5.82 -12.94
N PHE A 105 -7.64 5.98 -13.55
CA PHE A 105 -7.83 5.95 -15.01
C PHE A 105 -7.78 7.35 -15.61
N LYS A 106 -7.33 7.47 -16.86
CA LYS A 106 -7.37 8.74 -17.64
C LYS A 106 -8.79 9.24 -17.85
N GLN A 107 -9.72 8.31 -17.98
CA GLN A 107 -11.16 8.54 -18.15
C GLN A 107 -11.93 7.32 -17.65
N ALA A 108 -13.24 7.46 -17.50
CA ALA A 108 -14.09 6.32 -17.17
C ALA A 108 -14.03 5.28 -18.30
N ILE A 109 -13.85 4.02 -17.94
CA ILE A 109 -13.89 2.86 -18.84
C ILE A 109 -15.02 1.91 -18.41
N SER A 110 -15.57 1.15 -19.35
CA SER A 110 -16.56 0.15 -19.02
C SER A 110 -15.93 -1.09 -18.35
N PRO A 111 -16.71 -1.88 -17.58
CA PRO A 111 -16.22 -3.17 -17.06
C PRO A 111 -15.72 -4.12 -18.16
N TYR A 112 -16.37 -4.12 -19.33
CA TYR A 112 -15.96 -4.91 -20.48
C TYR A 112 -14.60 -4.45 -21.04
N GLU A 113 -14.40 -3.14 -21.21
CA GLU A 113 -13.11 -2.60 -21.64
C GLU A 113 -12.01 -2.91 -20.62
N TYR A 114 -12.29 -2.74 -19.32
CA TYR A 114 -11.36 -3.10 -18.26
C TYR A 114 -10.92 -4.56 -18.36
N GLN A 115 -11.88 -5.50 -18.48
CA GLN A 115 -11.57 -6.92 -18.57
C GLN A 115 -10.69 -7.24 -19.78
N ASN A 116 -11.05 -6.75 -20.96
CA ASN A 116 -10.25 -6.98 -22.18
C ASN A 116 -8.82 -6.46 -22.05
N ARG A 117 -8.65 -5.26 -21.47
CA ARG A 117 -7.32 -4.66 -21.32
C ARG A 117 -6.44 -5.36 -20.28
N VAL A 118 -7.05 -5.97 -19.25
CA VAL A 118 -6.32 -6.83 -18.32
C VAL A 118 -5.89 -8.13 -19.02
N GLU A 119 -6.80 -8.76 -19.79
CA GLU A 119 -6.53 -10.03 -20.49
C GLU A 119 -5.47 -9.89 -21.58
N ASP A 120 -5.49 -8.80 -22.35
CA ASP A 120 -4.50 -8.56 -23.42
C ASP A 120 -3.23 -7.82 -22.95
N GLY A 121 -3.19 -7.39 -21.69
CA GLY A 121 -2.05 -6.71 -21.08
C GLY A 121 -1.94 -5.23 -21.43
N SER A 122 -2.95 -4.63 -22.07
CA SER A 122 -2.94 -3.21 -22.48
C SER A 122 -3.50 -2.25 -21.41
N ILE A 123 -3.75 -2.73 -20.19
CA ILE A 123 -4.36 -1.93 -19.12
C ILE A 123 -3.61 -0.62 -18.82
N THR A 124 -2.30 -0.58 -18.98
CA THR A 124 -1.48 0.62 -18.77
C THR A 124 -1.85 1.78 -19.70
N GLU A 125 -2.39 1.50 -20.89
CA GLU A 125 -2.75 2.53 -21.87
C GLU A 125 -3.90 3.43 -21.40
N VAL A 126 -4.74 2.93 -20.50
CA VAL A 126 -5.90 3.66 -19.95
C VAL A 126 -5.67 4.21 -18.54
N LEU A 127 -4.55 3.88 -17.88
CA LEU A 127 -4.19 4.42 -16.57
C LEU A 127 -3.68 5.85 -16.68
N ALA A 128 -4.02 6.67 -15.68
CA ALA A 128 -3.47 8.01 -15.56
C ALA A 128 -2.01 7.95 -15.11
N ASP A 129 -1.13 8.38 -15.99
CA ASP A 129 0.31 8.40 -15.84
C ASP A 129 0.75 9.77 -15.29
N HIS A 130 1.50 9.77 -14.20
CA HIS A 130 1.99 10.96 -13.52
C HIS A 130 3.51 10.91 -13.43
N GLN A 131 4.20 11.84 -14.10
CA GLN A 131 5.61 12.09 -13.81
C GLN A 131 5.75 12.66 -12.41
N VAL A 132 6.77 12.23 -11.69
CA VAL A 132 6.96 12.58 -10.27
C VAL A 132 8.33 13.14 -9.97
N GLN A 133 8.39 13.93 -8.89
CA GLN A 133 9.61 14.46 -8.32
C GLN A 133 9.56 14.38 -6.79
N ALA A 134 10.71 14.50 -6.15
CA ALA A 134 10.78 14.55 -4.69
C ALA A 134 9.90 15.68 -4.13
N GLY A 135 9.12 15.37 -3.10
CA GLY A 135 8.16 16.28 -2.47
C GLY A 135 6.71 16.13 -2.96
N ASP A 136 6.48 15.43 -4.06
CA ASP A 136 5.10 15.17 -4.52
C ASP A 136 4.35 14.25 -3.54
N VAL A 137 3.03 14.47 -3.45
CA VAL A 137 2.13 13.70 -2.60
C VAL A 137 0.96 13.16 -3.41
N PHE A 138 0.66 11.88 -3.24
CA PHE A 138 -0.50 11.22 -3.86
C PHE A 138 -1.39 10.61 -2.78
N TYR A 139 -2.67 10.96 -2.78
CA TYR A 139 -3.67 10.26 -1.98
C TYR A 139 -4.39 9.22 -2.82
N LEU A 140 -4.39 7.98 -2.36
CA LEU A 140 -4.94 6.81 -3.01
C LEU A 140 -6.07 6.23 -2.14
N PRO A 141 -7.30 6.73 -2.30
CA PRO A 141 -8.44 6.14 -1.60
C PRO A 141 -8.62 4.69 -2.06
N ALA A 142 -9.15 3.85 -1.19
CA ALA A 142 -9.58 2.50 -1.54
C ALA A 142 -10.42 2.51 -2.83
N GLY A 143 -10.21 1.51 -3.68
CA GLY A 143 -10.84 1.42 -5.01
C GLY A 143 -10.10 2.16 -6.13
N ARG A 144 -9.06 2.94 -5.84
CA ARG A 144 -8.24 3.58 -6.86
C ARG A 144 -7.16 2.63 -7.35
N VAL A 145 -7.19 2.29 -8.64
CA VAL A 145 -6.12 1.52 -9.30
C VAL A 145 -4.83 2.34 -9.31
N HIS A 146 -3.71 1.70 -8.99
CA HIS A 146 -2.41 2.38 -8.92
C HIS A 146 -1.25 1.42 -9.13
N ALA A 147 -0.08 1.98 -9.44
CA ALA A 147 1.19 1.28 -9.46
C ALA A 147 2.36 2.25 -9.29
N ILE A 148 3.38 1.84 -8.56
CA ILE A 148 4.67 2.53 -8.46
C ILE A 148 5.55 1.98 -9.58
N CYS A 149 6.06 2.85 -10.46
CA CYS A 149 7.02 2.47 -11.49
C CYS A 149 8.46 2.58 -11.00
N GLY A 150 9.39 2.00 -11.75
CA GLY A 150 10.80 1.97 -11.39
C GLY A 150 11.44 3.36 -11.26
N GLY A 151 12.48 3.47 -10.42
CA GLY A 151 13.20 4.71 -10.18
C GLY A 151 12.55 5.63 -9.14
N ILE A 152 11.64 5.11 -8.32
CA ILE A 152 10.96 5.88 -7.26
C ILE A 152 11.30 5.30 -5.89
N ARG A 153 11.68 6.20 -4.96
CA ARG A 153 11.70 5.92 -3.53
C ARG A 153 10.68 6.79 -2.84
N LEU A 154 9.78 6.19 -2.07
CA LEU A 154 8.68 6.88 -1.42
C LEU A 154 8.44 6.39 0.01
N ALA A 155 7.81 7.24 0.82
CA ALA A 155 7.18 6.85 2.06
C ALA A 155 5.68 6.61 1.81
N GLU A 156 5.20 5.44 2.19
CA GLU A 156 3.78 5.07 2.17
C GLU A 156 3.23 5.11 3.57
N VAL A 157 2.12 5.82 3.75
CA VAL A 157 1.31 5.79 4.97
C VAL A 157 -0.06 5.26 4.59
N GLN A 158 -0.45 4.13 5.15
CA GLN A 158 -1.68 3.41 4.80
C GLN A 158 -2.47 2.99 6.03
N GLN A 159 -3.76 2.64 5.83
CA GLN A 159 -4.49 1.89 6.85
C GLN A 159 -3.75 0.57 7.14
N SER A 160 -3.81 0.11 8.39
CA SER A 160 -3.13 -1.10 8.84
C SER A 160 -3.79 -2.37 8.27
N SER A 161 -3.55 -2.61 6.97
CA SER A 161 -4.09 -3.73 6.19
C SER A 161 -3.05 -4.20 5.16
N ASP A 162 -3.08 -5.49 4.88
CA ASP A 162 -2.25 -6.14 3.86
C ASP A 162 -3.07 -6.63 2.65
N VAL A 163 -4.37 -6.30 2.60
CA VAL A 163 -5.26 -6.77 1.54
C VAL A 163 -4.96 -6.04 0.24
N THR A 164 -4.56 -6.81 -0.79
CA THR A 164 -4.21 -6.29 -2.11
C THR A 164 -4.82 -7.17 -3.18
N TYR A 165 -5.51 -6.56 -4.13
CA TYR A 165 -5.95 -7.20 -5.36
C TYR A 165 -5.01 -6.81 -6.49
N ARG A 166 -4.20 -7.78 -6.94
CA ARG A 166 -3.32 -7.58 -8.08
C ARG A 166 -4.14 -7.66 -9.36
N ILE A 167 -4.08 -6.61 -10.18
CA ILE A 167 -4.79 -6.51 -11.47
C ILE A 167 -3.91 -7.05 -12.59
N PHE A 168 -2.66 -6.60 -12.65
CA PHE A 168 -1.74 -6.96 -13.71
C PHE A 168 -0.29 -6.89 -13.22
N ASP A 169 0.51 -7.86 -13.58
CA ASP A 169 1.92 -7.95 -13.19
C ASP A 169 2.85 -8.22 -14.37
N TYR A 170 2.57 -7.60 -15.51
CA TYR A 170 3.42 -7.63 -16.72
C TYR A 170 3.78 -9.04 -17.18
N ASN A 171 2.91 -10.03 -16.96
CA ASN A 171 3.11 -11.44 -17.26
C ASN A 171 4.38 -12.04 -16.63
N ARG A 172 4.80 -11.54 -15.48
CA ARG A 172 5.96 -12.04 -14.74
C ARG A 172 5.68 -13.42 -14.13
N PRO A 173 6.68 -14.34 -14.08
CA PRO A 173 6.48 -15.66 -13.47
C PRO A 173 6.15 -15.60 -12.00
N ALA A 174 5.15 -16.36 -11.55
CA ALA A 174 4.64 -16.35 -10.17
C ALA A 174 5.68 -16.71 -9.08
N TRP A 175 6.74 -17.44 -9.44
CA TRP A 175 7.82 -17.79 -8.50
C TRP A 175 8.71 -16.59 -8.09
N MET A 176 8.53 -15.43 -8.73
CA MET A 176 9.20 -14.18 -8.36
C MET A 176 8.38 -13.31 -7.40
N GLU A 177 7.24 -13.78 -6.95
CA GLU A 177 6.28 -13.01 -6.16
C GLU A 177 6.35 -13.29 -4.67
N SER A 178 6.21 -12.23 -3.84
CA SER A 178 5.65 -12.39 -2.50
C SER A 178 4.16 -12.75 -2.61
N PRO A 179 3.60 -13.57 -1.70
CA PRO A 179 2.22 -14.02 -1.82
C PRO A 179 1.24 -12.85 -1.74
N ALA A 180 0.66 -12.48 -2.88
CA ALA A 180 -0.48 -11.58 -2.96
C ALA A 180 -1.70 -12.39 -3.38
N SER A 181 -2.85 -12.09 -2.77
CA SER A 181 -4.12 -12.75 -3.10
C SER A 181 -4.56 -12.40 -4.53
N SER A 182 -4.98 -13.40 -5.29
CA SER A 182 -5.70 -13.21 -6.55
C SER A 182 -7.10 -12.66 -6.28
N ILE A 183 -7.61 -11.83 -7.21
CA ILE A 183 -9.00 -11.34 -7.16
C ILE A 183 -9.94 -12.54 -7.25
N PRO A 184 -10.93 -12.70 -6.34
CA PRO A 184 -11.98 -13.69 -6.53
C PRO A 184 -12.81 -13.33 -7.78
N SER A 185 -13.11 -14.34 -8.59
CA SER A 185 -13.96 -14.26 -9.78
C SER A 185 -15.42 -13.93 -9.45
#